data_c277bb4b263a04235a5f02cf0126577e
#
_entry.id   c277bb4b263a04235a5f02cf0126577e
#
_cell.length_a   1.000
_cell.length_b   1.000
_cell.length_c   1.000
_cell.angle_alpha   90.00
_cell.angle_beta   90.00
_cell.angle_gamma   90.00
#
_symmetry.space_group_name_H-M   'P 1'
#
loop_
_entity.id
_entity.type
_entity.pdbx_description
1 polymer ?
#
loop_
_entity_poly.entity_id
_entity_poly.type
_entity_poly.pdbx_seq_one_letter_code
_entity_poly.pdbx_strand_id
1 'polypeptide(L)'
;YGYHRGLHSFPTRRSSDLFLDMDFHVLKAIPENLDVLEFESKVLADRGLIPQIPPRYRSTYFSHTFGGGYTAGYYSYIWAEVLDSDAYQAFVETGDIFNKEVAVKFRKEVLARAGQDEAMKLYVNFRGKEPGIDALLKNRGLN
;
A
#
# COMPACT_ATOMS: atom_id res chain seq x y z
N TYR A 1 16.42 13.08 15.10
CA TYR A 1 15.80 11.82 14.60
C TYR A 1 14.30 11.76 14.91
N GLY A 2 13.58 12.89 14.87
CA GLY A 2 12.15 12.99 15.23
C GLY A 2 11.21 13.47 14.12
N TYR A 3 11.68 13.79 12.93
CA TYR A 3 10.89 14.49 11.92
C TYR A 3 10.11 13.61 10.93
N HIS A 4 10.26 12.28 10.95
CA HIS A 4 9.57 11.41 10.00
C HIS A 4 8.23 10.83 10.47
N ARG A 5 7.87 10.96 11.74
CA ARG A 5 6.62 10.37 12.27
C ARG A 5 5.35 11.16 11.94
N GLY A 6 5.45 12.46 11.69
CA GLY A 6 4.27 13.31 11.44
C GLY A 6 3.74 13.31 9.99
N LEU A 7 4.51 12.78 9.04
CA LEU A 7 4.16 12.80 7.61
C LEU A 7 3.39 11.55 7.14
N HIS A 8 3.19 10.58 8.01
CA HIS A 8 2.54 9.31 7.68
C HIS A 8 1.14 9.13 8.29
N SER A 9 0.69 10.07 9.08
CA SER A 9 -0.63 10.03 9.71
C SER A 9 -1.65 10.83 8.92
N PHE A 10 -2.48 10.18 8.22
CA PHE A 10 -3.61 10.59 7.38
C PHE A 10 -3.37 10.45 5.89
N PRO A 11 -4.44 10.36 5.07
CA PRO A 11 -4.28 9.72 3.76
C PRO A 11 -2.97 10.16 3.17
N THR A 12 -2.02 9.27 3.26
CA THR A 12 -0.65 9.58 2.85
C THR A 12 -0.73 9.97 1.39
N ARG A 13 0.21 10.75 0.90
CA ARG A 13 0.30 11.04 -0.54
C ARG A 13 0.15 9.78 -1.42
N ARG A 14 0.54 8.60 -0.91
CA ARG A 14 0.31 7.30 -1.58
C ARG A 14 -1.15 6.86 -1.60
N SER A 15 -1.90 7.14 -0.54
CA SER A 15 -3.34 6.82 -0.52
C SER A 15 -4.11 7.67 -1.52
N SER A 16 -3.72 8.94 -1.71
CA SER A 16 -4.31 9.80 -2.74
C SER A 16 -4.07 9.27 -4.15
N ASP A 17 -2.84 8.80 -4.43
CA ASP A 17 -2.49 8.22 -5.73
C ASP A 17 -3.29 6.94 -6.01
N LEU A 18 -3.50 6.11 -4.97
CA LEU A 18 -4.33 4.91 -5.06
C LEU A 18 -5.78 5.26 -5.42
N PHE A 19 -6.35 6.27 -4.76
CA PHE A 19 -7.72 6.70 -5.06
C PHE A 19 -7.82 7.26 -6.49
N LEU A 20 -6.85 8.04 -6.94
CA LEU A 20 -6.80 8.51 -8.31
C LEU A 20 -6.75 7.36 -9.31
N ASP A 21 -5.88 6.39 -9.09
CA ASP A 21 -5.80 5.19 -9.93
C ASP A 21 -7.16 4.50 -10.03
N MET A 22 -7.77 4.21 -8.89
CA MET A 22 -9.06 3.49 -8.86
C MET A 22 -10.19 4.31 -9.47
N ASP A 23 -10.30 5.60 -9.14
CA ASP A 23 -11.41 6.44 -9.62
C ASP A 23 -11.32 6.71 -11.13
N PHE A 24 -10.11 6.78 -11.73
CA PHE A 24 -9.97 6.80 -13.18
C PHE A 24 -10.41 5.48 -13.84
N HIS A 25 -10.10 4.33 -13.23
CA HIS A 25 -10.32 3.02 -13.84
C HIS A 25 -11.71 2.40 -13.57
N VAL A 26 -12.53 3.01 -12.70
CA VAL A 26 -13.95 2.65 -12.57
C VAL A 26 -14.85 3.44 -13.53
N LEU A 27 -14.32 4.41 -14.26
CA LEU A 27 -15.07 5.11 -15.30
C LEU A 27 -15.47 4.15 -16.41
N LYS A 28 -16.76 4.07 -16.72
CA LYS A 28 -17.27 3.23 -17.83
C LYS A 28 -16.83 3.73 -19.20
N ALA A 29 -16.64 5.02 -19.32
CA ALA A 29 -16.10 5.69 -20.49
C ALA A 29 -15.43 6.99 -20.05
N ILE A 30 -14.37 7.38 -20.73
CA ILE A 30 -13.73 8.68 -20.50
C ILE A 30 -14.58 9.74 -21.21
N PRO A 31 -15.10 10.76 -20.49
CA PRO A 31 -15.82 11.85 -21.13
C PRO A 31 -14.94 12.58 -22.15
N GLU A 32 -15.51 12.93 -23.30
CA GLU A 32 -14.75 13.55 -24.41
C GLU A 32 -14.04 14.85 -24.00
N ASN A 33 -14.64 15.61 -23.08
CA ASN A 33 -14.10 16.89 -22.59
C ASN A 33 -13.75 16.80 -21.09
N LEU A 34 -13.15 15.69 -20.63
CA LEU A 34 -12.74 15.54 -19.26
C LEU A 34 -11.61 16.51 -18.91
N ASP A 35 -11.88 17.48 -18.03
CA ASP A 35 -10.81 18.23 -17.36
C ASP A 35 -10.16 17.32 -16.29
N VAL A 36 -8.97 16.85 -16.60
CA VAL A 36 -8.22 15.90 -15.77
C VAL A 36 -7.86 16.50 -14.40
N LEU A 37 -7.58 17.80 -14.33
CA LEU A 37 -7.20 18.45 -13.09
C LEU A 37 -8.41 18.74 -12.20
N GLU A 38 -9.55 19.07 -12.82
CA GLU A 38 -10.82 19.21 -12.11
C GLU A 38 -11.27 17.86 -11.55
N PHE A 39 -11.21 16.80 -12.35
CA PHE A 39 -11.50 15.43 -11.92
C PHE A 39 -10.62 15.01 -10.74
N GLU A 40 -9.30 15.19 -10.85
CA GLU A 40 -8.34 14.93 -9.78
C GLU A 40 -8.73 15.65 -8.49
N SER A 41 -8.97 16.96 -8.59
CA SER A 41 -9.30 17.80 -7.44
C SER A 41 -10.59 17.35 -6.76
N LYS A 42 -11.60 17.00 -7.55
CA LYS A 42 -12.88 16.48 -7.05
C LYS A 42 -12.71 15.14 -6.35
N VAL A 43 -12.05 14.17 -6.98
CA VAL A 43 -11.79 12.84 -6.39
C VAL A 43 -11.08 12.96 -5.05
N LEU A 44 -10.03 13.76 -4.99
CA LEU A 44 -9.24 13.92 -3.77
C LEU A 44 -10.02 14.62 -2.66
N ALA A 45 -10.83 15.62 -2.99
CA ALA A 45 -11.71 16.28 -2.03
C ALA A 45 -12.78 15.34 -1.49
N ASP A 46 -13.43 14.55 -2.36
CA ASP A 46 -14.44 13.56 -1.98
C ASP A 46 -13.85 12.46 -1.04
N ARG A 47 -12.54 12.22 -1.13
CA ARG A 47 -11.79 11.30 -0.26
C ARG A 47 -11.21 11.98 0.99
N GLY A 48 -11.50 13.25 1.20
CA GLY A 48 -11.09 14.02 2.39
C GLY A 48 -9.65 14.52 2.37
N LEU A 49 -9.00 14.57 1.21
CA LEU A 49 -7.68 15.19 1.11
C LEU A 49 -7.82 16.71 1.24
N ILE A 50 -7.11 17.29 2.18
CA ILE A 50 -7.10 18.73 2.36
C ILE A 50 -6.32 19.44 1.25
N PRO A 51 -6.74 20.65 0.81
CA PRO A 51 -6.13 21.33 -0.34
C PRO A 51 -4.63 21.65 -0.18
N GLN A 52 -4.16 21.74 1.07
CA GLN A 52 -2.78 22.05 1.41
C GLN A 52 -1.83 20.86 1.15
N ILE A 53 -2.37 19.66 0.98
CA ILE A 53 -1.57 18.46 0.71
C ILE A 53 -1.81 18.05 -0.75
N PRO A 54 -0.87 18.34 -1.67
CA PRO A 54 -0.99 17.85 -3.04
C PRO A 54 -0.76 16.34 -3.10
N PRO A 55 -1.38 15.63 -4.06
CA PRO A 55 -1.07 14.23 -4.32
C PRO A 55 0.41 14.08 -4.66
N ARG A 56 0.97 12.91 -4.44
CA ARG A 56 2.37 12.61 -4.81
C ARG A 56 2.57 12.66 -6.31
N TYR A 57 1.62 12.11 -7.05
CA TYR A 57 1.57 12.16 -8.51
C TYR A 57 0.31 12.89 -8.95
N ARG A 58 0.49 13.94 -9.76
CA ARG A 58 -0.61 14.55 -10.48
C ARG A 58 -0.97 13.65 -11.65
N SER A 59 -2.25 13.58 -11.99
CA SER A 59 -2.75 12.75 -13.09
C SER A 59 -1.98 12.93 -14.40
N THR A 60 -1.49 14.12 -14.66
CA THR A 60 -0.73 14.47 -15.89
C THR A 60 0.65 13.84 -16.00
N TYR A 61 1.22 13.32 -14.90
CA TYR A 61 2.53 12.64 -14.89
C TYR A 61 2.56 11.36 -14.07
N PHE A 62 1.40 10.77 -13.81
CA PHE A 62 1.30 9.52 -13.05
C PHE A 62 1.62 8.31 -13.94
N SER A 63 2.87 8.22 -14.36
CA SER A 63 3.36 7.20 -15.29
C SER A 63 3.19 5.76 -14.78
N HIS A 64 3.23 5.53 -13.47
CA HIS A 64 3.01 4.19 -12.90
C HIS A 64 1.68 3.61 -13.35
N THR A 65 0.63 4.39 -13.27
CA THR A 65 -0.73 3.99 -13.57
C THR A 65 -1.04 4.07 -15.06
N PHE A 66 -0.63 5.16 -15.73
CA PHE A 66 -1.00 5.41 -17.12
C PHE A 66 0.01 4.90 -18.15
N GLY A 67 1.18 4.42 -17.74
CA GLY A 67 2.20 3.93 -18.66
C GLY A 67 3.11 2.84 -18.08
N GLY A 68 3.01 2.54 -16.79
CA GLY A 68 3.98 1.71 -16.06
C GLY A 68 3.47 0.31 -15.63
N GLY A 69 2.28 -0.12 -16.05
CA GLY A 69 1.75 -1.44 -15.71
C GLY A 69 1.06 -1.55 -14.35
N TYR A 70 0.84 -0.45 -13.63
CA TYR A 70 0.07 -0.41 -12.39
C TYR A 70 -1.38 0.08 -12.58
N THR A 71 -1.92 -0.06 -13.77
CA THR A 71 -3.31 0.30 -14.11
C THR A 71 -4.30 -0.42 -13.21
N ALA A 72 -5.11 0.31 -12.46
CA ALA A 72 -5.99 -0.22 -11.39
C ALA A 72 -5.26 -1.11 -10.38
N GLY A 73 -3.95 -0.99 -10.28
CA GLY A 73 -3.07 -1.85 -9.49
C GLY A 73 -2.17 -1.11 -8.51
N TYR A 74 -2.28 0.21 -8.41
CA TYR A 74 -1.41 1.00 -7.52
C TYR A 74 -1.64 0.68 -6.02
N TYR A 75 -2.79 0.12 -5.67
CA TYR A 75 -3.10 -0.38 -4.32
C TYR A 75 -2.12 -1.45 -3.84
N SER A 76 -1.40 -2.12 -4.74
CA SER A 76 -0.41 -3.14 -4.40
C SER A 76 0.66 -2.66 -3.42
N TYR A 77 1.00 -1.37 -3.45
CA TYR A 77 1.96 -0.79 -2.51
C TYR A 77 1.46 -0.79 -1.07
N ILE A 78 0.19 -0.43 -0.85
CA ILE A 78 -0.40 -0.47 0.50
C ILE A 78 -0.60 -1.92 0.94
N TRP A 79 -1.02 -2.78 0.03
CA TRP A 79 -1.16 -4.20 0.32
C TRP A 79 0.17 -4.85 0.72
N ALA A 80 1.25 -4.55 -0.01
CA ALA A 80 2.59 -5.01 0.35
C ALA A 80 3.04 -4.48 1.73
N GLU A 81 2.68 -3.25 2.08
CA GLU A 81 2.98 -2.66 3.39
C GLU A 81 2.20 -3.34 4.54
N VAL A 82 0.97 -3.80 4.29
CA VAL A 82 0.22 -4.66 5.24
C VAL A 82 0.98 -5.96 5.49
N LEU A 83 1.38 -6.65 4.41
CA LEU A 83 2.11 -7.92 4.50
C LEU A 83 3.46 -7.76 5.20
N ASP A 84 4.21 -6.73 4.84
CA ASP A 84 5.51 -6.40 5.43
C ASP A 84 5.40 -6.13 6.93
N SER A 85 4.47 -5.28 7.32
CA SER A 85 4.24 -4.93 8.73
C SER A 85 3.83 -6.14 9.57
N ASP A 86 2.93 -6.99 9.08
CA ASP A 86 2.51 -8.20 9.80
C ASP A 86 3.61 -9.28 9.78
N ALA A 87 4.39 -9.39 8.70
CA ALA A 87 5.53 -10.30 8.65
C ALA A 87 6.61 -9.90 9.69
N TYR A 88 6.89 -8.60 9.82
CA TYR A 88 7.80 -8.11 10.86
C TYR A 88 7.24 -8.36 12.27
N GLN A 89 5.93 -8.25 12.44
CA GLN A 89 5.27 -8.55 13.71
C GLN A 89 5.53 -9.99 14.20
N ALA A 90 5.73 -10.95 13.27
CA ALA A 90 6.12 -12.32 13.65
C ALA A 90 7.43 -12.39 14.42
N PHE A 91 8.39 -11.52 14.11
CA PHE A 91 9.65 -11.41 14.85
C PHE A 91 9.43 -10.70 16.19
N VAL A 92 8.67 -9.62 16.18
CA VAL A 92 8.36 -8.87 17.44
C VAL A 92 7.66 -9.76 18.45
N GLU A 93 6.75 -10.63 18.03
CA GLU A 93 6.02 -11.57 18.88
C GLU A 93 6.95 -12.56 19.64
N THR A 94 8.15 -12.84 19.12
CA THR A 94 9.13 -13.70 19.80
C THR A 94 9.91 -12.99 20.89
N GLY A 95 9.84 -11.66 20.96
CA GLY A 95 10.71 -10.82 21.81
C GLY A 95 12.14 -10.63 21.27
N ASP A 96 12.49 -11.27 20.16
CA ASP A 96 13.78 -11.15 19.48
C ASP A 96 13.59 -10.90 17.99
N ILE A 97 13.83 -9.67 17.55
CA ILE A 97 13.72 -9.28 16.15
C ILE A 97 14.73 -9.95 15.22
N PHE A 98 15.72 -10.63 15.76
CA PHE A 98 16.71 -11.45 15.04
C PHE A 98 16.47 -12.94 15.21
N ASN A 99 15.29 -13.36 15.62
CA ASN A 99 14.93 -14.75 15.83
C ASN A 99 15.23 -15.61 14.61
N LYS A 100 16.13 -16.56 14.76
CA LYS A 100 16.62 -17.39 13.64
C LYS A 100 15.56 -18.35 13.11
N GLU A 101 14.69 -18.88 13.96
CA GLU A 101 13.66 -19.85 13.55
C GLU A 101 12.63 -19.16 12.65
N VAL A 102 12.16 -17.96 13.04
CA VAL A 102 11.27 -17.13 12.24
C VAL A 102 11.94 -16.73 10.93
N ALA A 103 13.22 -16.32 10.97
CA ALA A 103 13.98 -15.95 9.78
C ALA A 103 14.13 -17.11 8.79
N VAL A 104 14.44 -18.32 9.27
CA VAL A 104 14.53 -19.53 8.43
C VAL A 104 13.17 -19.86 7.82
N LYS A 105 12.10 -19.77 8.60
CA LYS A 105 10.73 -20.02 8.12
C LYS A 105 10.34 -19.01 7.06
N PHE A 106 10.57 -17.70 7.27
CA PHE A 106 10.32 -16.66 6.29
C PHE A 106 11.08 -16.90 4.99
N ARG A 107 12.37 -17.19 5.09
CA ARG A 107 13.20 -17.52 3.93
C ARG A 107 12.64 -18.72 3.16
N LYS A 108 12.30 -19.81 3.86
CA LYS A 108 11.87 -21.06 3.26
C LYS A 108 10.49 -20.95 2.62
N GLU A 109 9.52 -20.37 3.30
CA GLU A 109 8.13 -20.36 2.86
C GLU A 109 7.81 -19.19 1.94
N VAL A 110 8.49 -18.04 2.07
CA VAL A 110 8.21 -16.84 1.27
C VAL A 110 9.30 -16.61 0.22
N LEU A 111 10.54 -16.33 0.65
CA LEU A 111 11.57 -15.84 -0.27
C LEU A 111 12.04 -16.92 -1.27
N ALA A 112 12.23 -18.15 -0.83
CA ALA A 112 12.72 -19.24 -1.68
C ALA A 112 11.63 -19.82 -2.60
N ARG A 113 10.36 -19.56 -2.30
CA ARG A 113 9.21 -20.08 -3.04
C ARG A 113 8.43 -19.04 -3.82
N ALA A 114 8.92 -17.82 -3.85
CA ALA A 114 8.26 -16.75 -4.59
C ALA A 114 7.89 -17.15 -6.03
N GLY A 115 6.62 -17.01 -6.40
CA GLY A 115 6.12 -17.41 -7.72
C GLY A 115 5.88 -18.90 -7.95
N GLN A 116 6.14 -19.77 -6.96
CA GLN A 116 5.91 -21.22 -7.09
C GLN A 116 4.50 -21.65 -6.66
N ASP A 117 3.80 -20.80 -5.93
CA ASP A 117 2.45 -21.05 -5.42
C ASP A 117 1.72 -19.71 -5.25
N GLU A 118 0.43 -19.76 -4.90
CA GLU A 118 -0.34 -18.54 -4.57
C GLU A 118 0.29 -17.79 -3.41
N ALA A 119 0.47 -16.48 -3.58
CA ALA A 119 1.18 -15.64 -2.62
C ALA A 119 0.59 -15.70 -1.21
N MET A 120 -0.74 -15.69 -1.08
CA MET A 120 -1.41 -15.79 0.21
C MET A 120 -1.16 -17.13 0.89
N LYS A 121 -1.12 -18.22 0.13
CA LYS A 121 -0.80 -19.56 0.66
C LYS A 121 0.62 -19.62 1.21
N LEU A 122 1.60 -19.07 0.48
CA LEU A 122 2.99 -18.96 0.94
C LEU A 122 3.08 -18.13 2.21
N TYR A 123 2.34 -17.02 2.26
CA TYR A 123 2.28 -16.15 3.43
C TYR A 123 1.69 -16.86 4.65
N VAL A 124 0.57 -17.55 4.50
CA VAL A 124 -0.08 -18.32 5.58
C VAL A 124 0.81 -19.47 6.05
N ASN A 125 1.55 -20.13 5.16
CA ASN A 125 2.54 -21.13 5.55
C ASN A 125 3.62 -20.55 6.46
N PHE A 126 4.06 -19.32 6.18
CA PHE A 126 5.00 -18.61 7.05
C PHE A 126 4.35 -18.12 8.33
N ARG A 127 3.25 -17.40 8.24
CA ARG A 127 2.68 -16.64 9.36
C ARG A 127 1.77 -17.50 10.25
N GLY A 128 1.18 -18.57 9.69
CA GLY A 128 0.18 -19.42 10.33
C GLY A 128 -1.24 -18.85 10.31
N LYS A 129 -1.43 -17.66 9.74
CA LYS A 129 -2.69 -16.94 9.59
C LYS A 129 -2.63 -15.98 8.42
N GLU A 130 -3.79 -15.50 7.98
CA GLU A 130 -3.86 -14.37 7.04
C GLU A 130 -3.33 -13.07 7.69
N PRO A 131 -2.81 -12.12 6.89
CA PRO A 131 -2.30 -10.86 7.41
C PRO A 131 -3.43 -9.98 7.97
N GLY A 132 -3.16 -9.33 9.11
CA GLY A 132 -4.02 -8.29 9.66
C GLY A 132 -3.48 -6.90 9.38
N ILE A 133 -4.33 -5.88 9.51
CA ILE A 133 -3.94 -4.47 9.31
C ILE A 133 -3.37 -3.82 10.58
N ASP A 134 -3.51 -4.45 11.74
CA ASP A 134 -3.16 -3.84 13.04
C ASP A 134 -1.70 -3.43 13.14
N ALA A 135 -0.78 -4.26 12.61
CA ALA A 135 0.64 -3.95 12.60
C ALA A 135 0.94 -2.69 11.77
N LEU A 136 0.28 -2.54 10.60
CA LEU A 136 0.40 -1.34 9.78
C LEU A 136 -0.16 -0.11 10.49
N LEU A 137 -1.35 -0.22 11.08
CA LEU A 137 -1.97 0.89 11.82
C LEU A 137 -1.08 1.34 12.98
N LYS A 138 -0.54 0.40 13.75
CA LYS A 138 0.42 0.68 14.82
C LYS A 138 1.68 1.38 14.31
N ASN A 139 2.26 0.92 13.18
CA ASN A 139 3.43 1.55 12.58
C ASN A 139 3.15 2.98 12.12
N ARG A 140 1.90 3.26 11.76
CA ARG A 140 1.44 4.60 11.36
C ARG A 140 0.95 5.47 12.52
N GLY A 141 0.96 4.95 13.74
CA GLY A 141 0.48 5.69 14.93
C GLY A 141 -1.03 5.92 14.93
N LEU A 142 -1.80 5.01 14.36
CA LEU A 142 -3.26 5.09 14.23
C LEU A 142 -4.00 4.18 15.24
N ASN A 143 -3.28 3.58 16.19
CA ASN A 143 -3.80 2.74 17.28
C ASN A 143 -3.47 3.39 18.62
#